data_9e7493183a86343ecf1bf13b57b0affd
#
_entry.id   9e7493183a86343ecf1bf13b57b0affd
#
_cell.length_a   1.000
_cell.length_b   1.000
_cell.length_c   1.000
_cell.angle_alpha   90.00
_cell.angle_beta   90.00
_cell.angle_gamma   90.00
#
_symmetry.space_group_name_H-M   'P 1'
#
loop_
_entity.id
_entity.type
_entity.pdbx_description
1 polymer ?
#
loop_
_entity_poly.entity_id
_entity_poly.type
_entity_poly.pdbx_seq_one_letter_code
_entity_poly.pdbx_strand_id
1 'polypeptide(L)'
;MNTTIKIGGVTEHFNLPWNLAVEQQKFAAARVDLNWLFYPGGTGVMTEALKSGELDMAILLTEGFISAASRGLKAKVVKEYISSPLGWGIFTGTKSSVNSIYSKLPKKYAISKFGSGSHLMALIHAEQRGEKLTLTDLVEVKTMEGAMESLTKGETQIFYWEKYTTKPFVENGTVRMIGEFSAPWSSFLIVATDEALATKRDAIEIVLAIMDKESAAFLAAHDTIGLLCNRFKMSETDASTWLRSTSWSHDYTIRLQGLENAKNALVKIGSVAQDLNVAELCDSKVLLV
;
A
#
# COMPACT_ATOMS: atom_id res chain seq x y z
N MET A 1 8.83 32.33 -1.72
CA MET A 1 8.73 31.39 -0.59
C MET A 1 8.60 30.01 -1.17
N ASN A 2 9.15 29.00 -0.52
CA ASN A 2 8.95 27.60 -0.97
C ASN A 2 7.53 27.16 -0.61
N THR A 3 6.91 26.36 -1.49
CA THR A 3 5.61 25.74 -1.18
C THR A 3 5.85 24.47 -0.37
N THR A 4 5.21 24.34 0.79
CA THR A 4 5.29 23.15 1.61
C THR A 4 4.29 22.10 1.13
N ILE A 5 4.76 20.88 0.89
CA ILE A 5 3.96 19.69 0.58
C ILE A 5 4.17 18.65 1.68
N LYS A 6 3.09 18.17 2.29
CA LYS A 6 3.08 17.09 3.26
C LYS A 6 2.60 15.81 2.60
N ILE A 7 3.46 14.80 2.54
CA ILE A 7 3.12 13.51 1.92
C ILE A 7 3.35 12.36 2.89
N GLY A 8 2.39 11.44 2.94
CA GLY A 8 2.45 10.24 3.75
C GLY A 8 2.82 8.99 2.96
N GLY A 9 3.63 8.12 3.56
CA GLY A 9 3.97 6.80 3.04
C GLY A 9 4.26 5.78 4.14
N VAL A 10 4.25 4.51 3.77
CA VAL A 10 4.65 3.41 4.68
C VAL A 10 6.17 3.25 4.70
N THR A 11 6.70 2.66 5.78
CA THR A 11 8.13 2.33 5.94
C THR A 11 8.49 1.05 5.19
N GLU A 12 8.14 0.96 3.91
CA GLU A 12 8.42 -0.21 3.08
C GLU A 12 9.37 0.15 1.93
N HIS A 13 10.03 -0.86 1.41
CA HIS A 13 11.07 -0.74 0.39
C HIS A 13 10.58 -0.10 -0.91
N PHE A 14 9.29 -0.14 -1.24
CA PHE A 14 8.70 0.62 -2.35
C PHE A 14 8.98 2.12 -2.28
N ASN A 15 9.10 2.66 -1.07
CA ASN A 15 9.30 4.09 -0.81
C ASN A 15 10.78 4.48 -0.65
N LEU A 16 11.73 3.57 -0.89
CA LEU A 16 13.15 3.90 -0.83
C LEU A 16 13.53 5.04 -1.79
N PRO A 17 13.02 5.14 -3.03
CA PRO A 17 13.28 6.30 -3.89
C PRO A 17 12.90 7.64 -3.26
N TRP A 18 11.77 7.70 -2.50
CA TRP A 18 11.37 8.91 -1.76
C TRP A 18 12.36 9.28 -0.66
N ASN A 19 12.78 8.28 0.12
CA ASN A 19 13.75 8.48 1.20
C ASN A 19 15.07 9.02 0.64
N LEU A 20 15.58 8.43 -0.44
CA LEU A 20 16.80 8.88 -1.09
C LEU A 20 16.67 10.30 -1.65
N ALA A 21 15.54 10.64 -2.27
CA ALA A 21 15.28 11.98 -2.80
C ALA A 21 15.25 13.05 -1.69
N VAL A 22 14.64 12.72 -0.53
CA VAL A 22 14.63 13.60 0.65
C VAL A 22 16.04 13.76 1.23
N GLU A 23 16.77 12.67 1.44
CA GLU A 23 18.14 12.68 1.97
C GLU A 23 19.10 13.49 1.08
N GLN A 24 18.90 13.42 -0.24
CA GLN A 24 19.67 14.18 -1.22
C GLN A 24 19.15 15.59 -1.49
N GLN A 25 18.13 16.04 -0.73
CA GLN A 25 17.55 17.39 -0.82
C GLN A 25 17.04 17.78 -2.23
N LYS A 26 16.57 16.80 -3.02
CA LYS A 26 16.12 16.98 -4.41
C LYS A 26 14.96 17.97 -4.52
N PHE A 27 14.05 17.96 -3.56
CA PHE A 27 12.87 18.83 -3.53
C PHE A 27 13.25 20.27 -3.16
N ALA A 28 14.16 20.45 -2.20
CA ALA A 28 14.63 21.78 -1.79
C ALA A 28 15.32 22.51 -2.95
N ALA A 29 16.11 21.81 -3.78
CA ALA A 29 16.73 22.36 -4.98
C ALA A 29 15.70 22.89 -5.99
N ALA A 30 14.47 22.32 -6.01
CA ALA A 30 13.35 22.73 -6.86
C ALA A 30 12.40 23.73 -6.15
N ARG A 31 12.79 24.31 -5.01
CA ARG A 31 12.00 25.24 -4.19
C ARG A 31 10.69 24.67 -3.65
N VAL A 32 10.64 23.34 -3.45
CA VAL A 32 9.57 22.65 -2.73
C VAL A 32 10.11 22.22 -1.37
N ASP A 33 9.37 22.57 -0.31
CA ASP A 33 9.63 22.10 1.05
C ASP A 33 8.79 20.83 1.27
N LEU A 34 9.39 19.65 1.00
CA LEU A 34 8.71 18.38 1.12
C LEU A 34 8.84 17.78 2.51
N ASN A 35 7.73 17.60 3.20
CA ASN A 35 7.63 16.90 4.46
C ASN A 35 7.19 15.44 4.19
N TRP A 36 8.16 14.52 4.20
CA TRP A 36 7.90 13.09 4.12
C TRP A 36 7.55 12.54 5.50
N LEU A 37 6.35 11.99 5.66
CA LEU A 37 5.82 11.49 6.93
C LEU A 37 5.57 9.97 6.87
N PHE A 38 6.04 9.26 7.89
CA PHE A 38 5.87 7.81 7.99
C PHE A 38 4.59 7.44 8.71
N TYR A 39 3.83 6.53 8.09
CA TYR A 39 2.56 6.02 8.62
C TYR A 39 2.59 4.48 8.74
N PRO A 40 3.11 3.91 9.84
CA PRO A 40 3.19 2.46 10.05
C PRO A 40 1.84 1.74 10.00
N GLY A 41 0.75 2.47 10.27
CA GLY A 41 -0.62 1.95 10.18
C GLY A 41 -1.16 1.84 8.75
N GLY A 42 -0.38 2.26 7.74
CA GLY A 42 -0.70 2.10 6.32
C GLY A 42 -1.85 2.96 5.81
N THR A 43 -2.44 2.53 4.70
CA THR A 43 -3.46 3.27 3.94
C THR A 43 -4.63 3.75 4.80
N GLY A 44 -5.13 2.93 5.72
CA GLY A 44 -6.29 3.31 6.55
C GLY A 44 -6.03 4.51 7.45
N VAL A 45 -4.80 4.68 7.97
CA VAL A 45 -4.41 5.85 8.79
C VAL A 45 -4.16 7.06 7.90
N MET A 46 -3.47 6.88 6.78
CA MET A 46 -3.20 7.97 5.83
C MET A 46 -4.48 8.56 5.22
N THR A 47 -5.52 7.77 4.99
CA THR A 47 -6.80 8.29 4.51
C THR A 47 -7.48 9.20 5.53
N GLU A 48 -7.35 8.94 6.83
CA GLU A 48 -7.85 9.85 7.87
C GLU A 48 -6.99 11.13 7.96
N ALA A 49 -5.67 11.02 7.80
CA ALA A 49 -4.77 12.19 7.76
C ALA A 49 -5.03 13.10 6.54
N LEU A 50 -5.38 12.52 5.37
CA LEU A 50 -5.85 13.31 4.22
C LEU A 50 -7.19 14.01 4.49
N LYS A 51 -8.15 13.33 5.13
CA LYS A 51 -9.45 13.92 5.50
C LYS A 51 -9.33 15.06 6.48
N SER A 52 -8.40 14.96 7.44
CA SER A 52 -8.18 16.01 8.44
C SER A 52 -7.35 17.20 7.92
N GLY A 53 -6.78 17.11 6.71
CA GLY A 53 -5.85 18.13 6.18
C GLY A 53 -4.44 18.06 6.80
N GLU A 54 -4.12 17.00 7.53
CA GLU A 54 -2.76 16.76 8.03
C GLU A 54 -1.80 16.45 6.87
N LEU A 55 -2.29 15.76 5.81
CA LEU A 55 -1.55 15.45 4.59
C LEU A 55 -2.15 16.17 3.38
N ASP A 56 -1.30 16.64 2.48
CA ASP A 56 -1.65 17.10 1.14
C ASP A 56 -1.73 15.94 0.15
N MET A 57 -0.82 14.98 0.29
CA MET A 57 -0.64 13.82 -0.60
C MET A 57 -0.41 12.54 0.22
N ALA A 58 -0.66 11.40 -0.38
CA ALA A 58 -0.29 10.11 0.20
C ALA A 58 -0.05 9.04 -0.86
N ILE A 59 0.79 8.05 -0.51
CA ILE A 59 0.96 6.82 -1.28
C ILE A 59 0.06 5.76 -0.66
N LEU A 60 -1.00 5.40 -1.37
CA LEU A 60 -2.06 4.53 -0.87
C LEU A 60 -2.18 3.26 -1.71
N LEU A 61 -2.58 2.17 -1.07
CA LEU A 61 -3.06 1.00 -1.80
C LEU A 61 -4.29 1.37 -2.65
N THR A 62 -4.34 0.86 -3.87
CA THR A 62 -5.40 1.15 -4.86
C THR A 62 -6.79 0.89 -4.31
N GLU A 63 -7.04 -0.30 -3.77
CA GLU A 63 -8.33 -0.68 -3.18
C GLU A 63 -8.65 0.14 -1.93
N GLY A 64 -7.65 0.48 -1.16
CA GLY A 64 -7.81 1.31 0.03
C GLY A 64 -8.23 2.73 -0.30
N PHE A 65 -7.64 3.33 -1.35
CA PHE A 65 -8.04 4.64 -1.85
C PHE A 65 -9.47 4.63 -2.40
N ILE A 66 -9.82 3.67 -3.28
CA ILE A 66 -11.17 3.56 -3.85
C ILE A 66 -12.21 3.43 -2.74
N SER A 67 -11.95 2.58 -1.75
CA SER A 67 -12.83 2.41 -0.58
C SER A 67 -12.96 3.69 0.24
N ALA A 68 -11.89 4.46 0.44
CA ALA A 68 -11.94 5.72 1.17
C ALA A 68 -12.67 6.83 0.38
N ALA A 69 -12.43 6.91 -0.93
CA ALA A 69 -13.09 7.86 -1.83
C ALA A 69 -14.61 7.62 -1.86
N SER A 70 -15.05 6.36 -1.93
CA SER A 70 -16.48 6.01 -1.86
C SER A 70 -17.15 6.45 -0.54
N ARG A 71 -16.37 6.61 0.53
CA ARG A 71 -16.82 7.14 1.83
C ARG A 71 -16.56 8.64 2.00
N GLY A 72 -16.33 9.36 0.90
CA GLY A 72 -16.28 10.81 0.87
C GLY A 72 -14.90 11.44 1.10
N LEU A 73 -13.79 10.68 0.98
CA LEU A 73 -12.46 11.29 0.92
C LEU A 73 -12.39 12.21 -0.32
N LYS A 74 -12.07 13.48 -0.10
CA LYS A 74 -11.92 14.50 -1.14
C LYS A 74 -10.48 14.53 -1.62
N ALA A 75 -10.14 13.61 -2.51
CA ALA A 75 -8.80 13.48 -3.11
C ALA A 75 -8.92 12.82 -4.49
N LYS A 76 -7.90 13.02 -5.31
CA LYS A 76 -7.78 12.47 -6.66
C LYS A 76 -6.49 11.67 -6.81
N VAL A 77 -6.51 10.65 -7.65
CA VAL A 77 -5.30 9.99 -8.12
C VAL A 77 -4.57 10.94 -9.05
N VAL A 78 -3.33 11.27 -8.70
CA VAL A 78 -2.45 12.12 -9.53
C VAL A 78 -1.41 11.30 -10.28
N LYS A 79 -1.16 10.05 -9.85
CA LYS A 79 -0.24 9.14 -10.52
C LYS A 79 -0.42 7.69 -10.06
N GLU A 80 -0.27 6.74 -10.97
CA GLU A 80 0.06 5.36 -10.60
C GLU A 80 1.52 5.34 -10.13
N TYR A 81 1.78 4.77 -8.94
CA TYR A 81 3.14 4.73 -8.39
C TYR A 81 3.80 3.38 -8.63
N ILE A 82 3.22 2.31 -8.09
CA ILE A 82 3.66 0.94 -8.34
C ILE A 82 2.62 0.23 -9.19
N SER A 83 2.95 -0.01 -10.44
CA SER A 83 2.07 -0.62 -11.43
C SER A 83 1.98 -2.14 -11.33
N SER A 84 2.96 -2.79 -10.69
CA SER A 84 2.89 -4.22 -10.40
C SER A 84 1.93 -4.53 -9.25
N PRO A 85 1.29 -5.72 -9.23
CA PRO A 85 0.53 -6.20 -8.08
C PRO A 85 1.38 -6.34 -6.82
N LEU A 86 0.78 -6.12 -5.64
CA LEU A 86 1.42 -6.41 -4.37
C LEU A 86 1.35 -7.90 -4.05
N GLY A 87 2.50 -8.49 -3.71
CA GLY A 87 2.59 -9.85 -3.20
C GLY A 87 2.26 -9.91 -1.71
N TRP A 88 1.03 -10.29 -1.38
CA TRP A 88 0.60 -10.49 0.00
C TRP A 88 0.98 -11.88 0.48
N GLY A 89 1.79 -11.97 1.54
CA GLY A 89 1.96 -13.20 2.29
C GLY A 89 0.74 -13.48 3.16
N ILE A 90 0.41 -14.75 3.32
CA ILE A 90 -0.63 -15.23 4.24
C ILE A 90 0.08 -15.90 5.40
N PHE A 91 -0.01 -15.30 6.59
CA PHE A 91 0.77 -15.73 7.76
C PHE A 91 -0.12 -16.33 8.84
N THR A 92 0.45 -17.29 9.57
CA THR A 92 -0.14 -17.92 10.76
C THR A 92 0.90 -18.10 11.84
N GLY A 93 0.50 -18.22 13.10
CA GLY A 93 1.41 -18.52 14.20
C GLY A 93 2.06 -19.90 14.03
N THR A 94 3.31 -20.07 14.45
CA THR A 94 4.06 -21.35 14.32
C THR A 94 3.37 -22.50 15.05
N LYS A 95 2.66 -22.23 16.13
CA LYS A 95 1.89 -23.22 16.92
C LYS A 95 0.46 -23.40 16.43
N SER A 96 0.01 -22.67 15.42
CA SER A 96 -1.35 -22.77 14.88
C SER A 96 -1.57 -24.11 14.20
N SER A 97 -2.75 -24.69 14.38
CA SER A 97 -3.22 -25.86 13.64
C SER A 97 -3.64 -25.55 12.19
N VAL A 98 -3.75 -24.27 11.85
CA VAL A 98 -4.09 -23.81 10.48
C VAL A 98 -2.84 -23.89 9.61
N ASN A 99 -2.77 -24.89 8.72
CA ASN A 99 -1.64 -25.12 7.81
C ASN A 99 -1.90 -24.62 6.37
N SER A 100 -3.12 -24.20 6.08
CA SER A 100 -3.52 -23.68 4.78
C SER A 100 -4.68 -22.71 4.97
N ILE A 101 -4.77 -21.72 4.12
CA ILE A 101 -5.92 -20.80 4.07
C ILE A 101 -7.23 -21.55 3.72
N TYR A 102 -7.13 -22.70 3.02
CA TYR A 102 -8.27 -23.56 2.67
C TYR A 102 -8.69 -24.51 3.81
N SER A 103 -8.00 -24.49 4.94
CA SER A 103 -8.41 -25.28 6.12
C SER A 103 -9.85 -24.94 6.55
N LYS A 104 -10.62 -25.95 6.92
CA LYS A 104 -11.99 -25.78 7.47
C LYS A 104 -12.01 -25.42 8.96
N LEU A 105 -10.86 -25.36 9.61
CA LEU A 105 -10.78 -24.90 11.00
C LEU A 105 -11.25 -23.45 11.12
N PRO A 106 -11.88 -23.09 12.25
CA PRO A 106 -12.23 -21.69 12.53
C PRO A 106 -11.00 -20.79 12.46
N LYS A 107 -11.14 -19.63 11.82
CA LYS A 107 -10.06 -18.67 11.63
C LYS A 107 -10.54 -17.29 12.05
N LYS A 108 -9.77 -16.63 12.92
CA LYS A 108 -9.85 -15.18 13.13
C LYS A 108 -8.70 -14.53 12.38
N TYR A 109 -8.99 -13.40 11.78
CA TYR A 109 -8.06 -12.65 10.93
C TYR A 109 -7.58 -11.42 11.67
N ALA A 110 -6.27 -11.29 11.85
CA ALA A 110 -5.69 -10.05 12.32
C ALA A 110 -5.77 -9.00 11.20
N ILE A 111 -6.19 -7.79 11.56
CA ILE A 111 -6.21 -6.63 10.66
C ILE A 111 -5.57 -5.44 11.38
N SER A 112 -4.79 -4.62 10.66
CA SER A 112 -4.18 -3.45 11.31
C SER A 112 -5.24 -2.42 11.70
N LYS A 113 -6.23 -2.19 10.84
CA LYS A 113 -7.38 -1.30 11.07
C LYS A 113 -8.49 -1.64 10.07
N PHE A 114 -9.73 -1.36 10.41
CA PHE A 114 -10.82 -1.42 9.43
C PHE A 114 -10.56 -0.43 8.27
N GLY A 115 -10.69 -0.92 7.03
CA GLY A 115 -10.34 -0.17 5.81
C GLY A 115 -8.86 -0.22 5.42
N SER A 116 -8.01 -0.92 6.19
CA SER A 116 -6.61 -1.15 5.84
C SER A 116 -6.45 -2.24 4.77
N GLY A 117 -5.24 -2.34 4.17
CA GLY A 117 -4.92 -3.40 3.22
C GLY A 117 -5.13 -4.80 3.77
N SER A 118 -4.65 -5.08 5.00
CA SER A 118 -4.85 -6.39 5.65
C SER A 118 -6.33 -6.74 5.84
N HIS A 119 -7.17 -5.75 6.14
CA HIS A 119 -8.63 -5.94 6.22
C HIS A 119 -9.24 -6.26 4.86
N LEU A 120 -8.98 -5.41 3.86
CA LEU A 120 -9.58 -5.57 2.53
C LEU A 120 -9.13 -6.85 1.85
N MET A 121 -7.83 -7.20 1.96
CA MET A 121 -7.31 -8.46 1.40
C MET A 121 -7.90 -9.70 2.07
N ALA A 122 -8.11 -9.69 3.38
CA ALA A 122 -8.78 -10.78 4.07
C ALA A 122 -10.20 -11.02 3.51
N LEU A 123 -10.98 -9.93 3.33
CA LEU A 123 -12.34 -10.00 2.78
C LEU A 123 -12.35 -10.44 1.30
N ILE A 124 -11.51 -9.82 0.46
CA ILE A 124 -11.46 -10.07 -0.99
C ILE A 124 -11.03 -11.51 -1.25
N HIS A 125 -9.97 -11.97 -0.58
CA HIS A 125 -9.50 -13.34 -0.77
C HIS A 125 -10.48 -14.38 -0.19
N ALA A 126 -11.20 -14.07 0.90
CA ALA A 126 -12.27 -14.92 1.40
C ALA A 126 -13.42 -15.03 0.38
N GLU A 127 -13.86 -13.90 -0.18
CA GLU A 127 -14.91 -13.88 -1.21
C GLU A 127 -14.53 -14.75 -2.43
N GLN A 128 -13.29 -14.62 -2.91
CA GLN A 128 -12.81 -15.45 -4.04
C GLN A 128 -12.79 -16.95 -3.75
N ARG A 129 -12.70 -17.35 -2.48
CA ARG A 129 -12.81 -18.76 -2.04
C ARG A 129 -14.25 -19.19 -1.75
N GLY A 130 -15.23 -18.30 -1.97
CA GLY A 130 -16.64 -18.55 -1.62
C GLY A 130 -16.89 -18.51 -0.11
N GLU A 131 -16.01 -17.89 0.68
CA GLU A 131 -16.15 -17.67 2.12
C GLU A 131 -16.64 -16.24 2.38
N LYS A 132 -17.44 -16.05 3.43
CA LYS A 132 -17.88 -14.72 3.87
C LYS A 132 -17.40 -14.48 5.29
N LEU A 133 -16.54 -13.49 5.47
CA LEU A 133 -16.10 -13.07 6.79
C LEU A 133 -17.11 -12.07 7.40
N THR A 134 -17.27 -12.17 8.70
CA THR A 134 -18.10 -11.26 9.50
C THR A 134 -17.21 -10.41 10.42
N LEU A 135 -17.78 -9.41 11.07
CA LEU A 135 -17.04 -8.59 12.03
C LEU A 135 -16.43 -9.39 13.17
N THR A 136 -17.07 -10.51 13.55
CA THR A 136 -16.56 -11.37 14.63
C THR A 136 -15.33 -12.20 14.22
N ASP A 137 -15.07 -12.31 12.91
CA ASP A 137 -13.91 -13.01 12.39
C ASP A 137 -12.67 -12.10 12.31
N LEU A 138 -12.83 -10.80 12.53
CA LEU A 138 -11.80 -9.77 12.38
C LEU A 138 -11.36 -9.24 13.75
N VAL A 139 -10.06 -9.15 13.97
CA VAL A 139 -9.46 -8.59 15.20
C VAL A 139 -8.50 -7.46 14.83
N GLU A 140 -8.79 -6.25 15.30
CA GLU A 140 -7.92 -5.10 15.08
C GLU A 140 -6.68 -5.17 15.98
N VAL A 141 -5.49 -5.22 15.38
CA VAL A 141 -4.19 -5.38 16.07
C VAL A 141 -3.28 -4.15 15.91
N LYS A 142 -3.73 -3.14 15.17
CA LYS A 142 -3.09 -1.83 14.94
C LYS A 142 -1.82 -1.87 14.10
N THR A 143 -0.84 -2.67 14.47
CA THR A 143 0.49 -2.71 13.83
C THR A 143 0.86 -4.13 13.39
N MET A 144 1.93 -4.26 12.63
CA MET A 144 2.51 -5.56 12.27
C MET A 144 2.97 -6.33 13.52
N GLU A 145 3.60 -5.65 14.47
CA GLU A 145 4.05 -6.25 15.74
C GLU A 145 2.86 -6.77 16.56
N GLY A 146 1.77 -6.02 16.61
CA GLY A 146 0.51 -6.46 17.23
C GLY A 146 -0.07 -7.70 16.54
N ALA A 147 0.06 -7.81 15.22
CA ALA A 147 -0.33 -9.03 14.49
C ALA A 147 0.56 -10.23 14.85
N MET A 148 1.89 -10.04 14.92
CA MET A 148 2.81 -11.09 15.34
C MET A 148 2.50 -11.60 16.75
N GLU A 149 2.22 -10.70 17.67
CA GLU A 149 1.82 -11.02 19.04
C GLU A 149 0.50 -11.82 19.07
N SER A 150 -0.53 -11.35 18.39
CA SER A 150 -1.84 -11.98 18.32
C SER A 150 -1.78 -13.39 17.71
N LEU A 151 -1.01 -13.57 16.61
CA LEU A 151 -0.77 -14.87 15.98
C LEU A 151 -0.01 -15.83 16.92
N THR A 152 0.99 -15.33 17.63
CA THR A 152 1.81 -16.15 18.56
C THR A 152 1.00 -16.61 19.77
N LYS A 153 0.11 -15.75 20.29
CA LYS A 153 -0.83 -16.09 21.36
C LYS A 153 -2.00 -16.96 20.91
N GLY A 154 -2.22 -17.12 19.61
CA GLY A 154 -3.35 -17.86 19.05
C GLY A 154 -4.69 -17.12 19.13
N GLU A 155 -4.68 -15.83 19.41
CA GLU A 155 -5.88 -14.97 19.42
C GLU A 155 -6.44 -14.81 17.99
N THR A 156 -5.55 -14.74 17.00
CA THR A 156 -5.86 -14.80 15.57
C THR A 156 -5.10 -15.94 14.90
N GLN A 157 -5.58 -16.38 13.74
CA GLN A 157 -4.97 -17.49 13.00
C GLN A 157 -4.40 -17.05 11.66
N ILE A 158 -4.87 -15.94 11.08
CA ILE A 158 -4.49 -15.47 9.74
C ILE A 158 -4.16 -13.99 9.80
N PHE A 159 -3.08 -13.61 9.08
CA PHE A 159 -2.71 -12.23 8.83
C PHE A 159 -2.22 -12.07 7.39
N TYR A 160 -2.67 -11.02 6.71
CA TYR A 160 -2.20 -10.63 5.38
C TYR A 160 -1.27 -9.42 5.51
N TRP A 161 -0.07 -9.55 4.97
CA TRP A 161 0.87 -8.44 4.91
C TRP A 161 1.83 -8.62 3.73
N GLU A 162 2.59 -7.55 3.40
CA GLU A 162 3.62 -7.63 2.38
C GLU A 162 4.67 -8.69 2.79
N LYS A 163 4.98 -9.60 1.85
CA LYS A 163 5.69 -10.84 2.20
C LYS A 163 7.15 -10.63 2.61
N TYR A 164 7.84 -9.66 2.01
CA TYR A 164 9.26 -9.44 2.30
C TYR A 164 9.45 -8.68 3.62
N THR A 165 8.60 -7.72 3.91
CA THR A 165 8.57 -7.01 5.20
C THR A 165 8.32 -7.96 6.37
N THR A 166 7.51 -9.01 6.14
CA THR A 166 7.17 -10.00 7.18
C THR A 166 8.18 -11.16 7.25
N LYS A 167 9.03 -11.32 6.25
CA LYS A 167 9.97 -12.44 6.16
C LYS A 167 10.88 -12.62 7.39
N PRO A 168 11.43 -11.58 8.03
CA PRO A 168 12.23 -11.75 9.25
C PRO A 168 11.50 -12.48 10.38
N PHE A 169 10.18 -12.33 10.49
CA PHE A 169 9.37 -13.04 11.48
C PHE A 169 9.12 -14.51 11.11
N VAL A 170 9.22 -14.84 9.82
CA VAL A 170 9.19 -16.24 9.36
C VAL A 170 10.53 -16.90 9.64
N GLU A 171 11.64 -16.23 9.33
CA GLU A 171 13.00 -16.74 9.52
C GLU A 171 13.36 -16.98 10.99
N ASN A 172 12.90 -16.09 11.88
CA ASN A 172 13.11 -16.26 13.33
C ASN A 172 12.09 -17.20 13.99
N GLY A 173 11.17 -17.79 13.24
CA GLY A 173 10.21 -18.77 13.73
C GLY A 173 9.03 -18.18 14.51
N THR A 174 8.78 -16.88 14.47
CA THR A 174 7.61 -16.26 15.11
C THR A 174 6.31 -16.68 14.42
N VAL A 175 6.30 -16.66 13.09
CA VAL A 175 5.15 -17.04 12.25
C VAL A 175 5.58 -17.95 11.11
N ARG A 176 4.59 -18.55 10.42
CA ARG A 176 4.77 -19.31 9.18
C ARG A 176 4.00 -18.63 8.06
N MET A 177 4.57 -18.60 6.88
CA MET A 177 3.83 -18.26 5.66
C MET A 177 3.16 -19.52 5.12
N ILE A 178 1.84 -19.49 4.93
CA ILE A 178 1.01 -20.63 4.49
C ILE A 178 0.44 -20.45 3.09
N GLY A 179 0.79 -19.36 2.43
CA GLY A 179 0.37 -19.07 1.06
C GLY A 179 0.69 -17.62 0.67
N GLU A 180 0.41 -17.32 -0.57
CA GLU A 180 0.51 -15.98 -1.14
C GLU A 180 -0.80 -15.61 -1.85
N PHE A 181 -1.07 -14.32 -1.93
CA PHE A 181 -2.18 -13.75 -2.66
C PHE A 181 -1.74 -12.46 -3.36
N SER A 182 -2.14 -12.29 -4.61
CA SER A 182 -1.91 -11.04 -5.35
C SER A 182 -3.20 -10.59 -6.00
N ALA A 183 -3.56 -9.35 -5.75
CA ALA A 183 -4.72 -8.74 -6.37
C ALA A 183 -4.38 -8.28 -7.80
N PRO A 184 -5.28 -8.46 -8.79
CA PRO A 184 -4.98 -8.19 -10.19
C PRO A 184 -5.14 -6.70 -10.56
N TRP A 185 -4.45 -5.82 -9.81
CA TRP A 185 -4.37 -4.38 -10.04
C TRP A 185 -3.06 -3.80 -9.52
N SER A 186 -2.76 -2.56 -9.91
CA SER A 186 -1.59 -1.81 -9.44
C SER A 186 -1.60 -1.65 -7.93
N SER A 187 -0.46 -1.85 -7.28
CA SER A 187 -0.39 -1.84 -5.81
C SER A 187 -0.68 -0.48 -5.22
N PHE A 188 0.04 0.55 -5.71
CA PHE A 188 0.04 1.86 -5.07
C PHE A 188 -0.23 3.00 -6.04
N LEU A 189 -1.07 3.92 -5.57
CA LEU A 189 -1.37 5.19 -6.20
C LEU A 189 -0.78 6.34 -5.39
N ILE A 190 -0.35 7.41 -6.05
CA ILE A 190 -0.14 8.71 -5.41
C ILE A 190 -1.44 9.48 -5.55
N VAL A 191 -1.96 9.92 -4.42
CA VAL A 191 -3.18 10.74 -4.37
C VAL A 191 -2.88 12.10 -3.76
N ALA A 192 -3.65 13.12 -4.16
CA ALA A 192 -3.60 14.45 -3.57
C ALA A 192 -5.02 14.91 -3.22
N THR A 193 -5.16 15.67 -2.13
CA THR A 193 -6.45 16.24 -1.74
C THR A 193 -6.91 17.28 -2.76
N ASP A 194 -8.23 17.42 -2.92
CA ASP A 194 -8.81 18.45 -3.82
C ASP A 194 -8.32 19.86 -3.44
N GLU A 195 -8.13 20.12 -2.13
CA GLU A 195 -7.58 21.39 -1.62
C GLU A 195 -6.12 21.59 -2.05
N ALA A 196 -5.27 20.57 -1.91
CA ALA A 196 -3.89 20.65 -2.34
C ALA A 196 -3.78 20.83 -3.86
N LEU A 197 -4.63 20.15 -4.63
CA LEU A 197 -4.71 20.33 -6.08
C LEU A 197 -5.15 21.75 -6.48
N ALA A 198 -6.04 22.36 -5.72
CA ALA A 198 -6.48 23.75 -5.98
C ALA A 198 -5.44 24.79 -5.61
N THR A 199 -4.63 24.55 -4.56
CA THR A 199 -3.75 25.59 -3.97
C THR A 199 -2.27 25.36 -4.19
N LYS A 200 -1.82 24.12 -4.50
CA LYS A 200 -0.40 23.73 -4.56
C LYS A 200 -0.05 22.92 -5.81
N ARG A 201 -0.86 22.98 -6.87
CA ARG A 201 -0.74 22.13 -8.07
C ARG A 201 0.68 22.13 -8.66
N ASP A 202 1.26 23.29 -8.88
CA ASP A 202 2.61 23.40 -9.47
C ASP A 202 3.67 22.67 -8.64
N ALA A 203 3.56 22.78 -7.30
CA ALA A 203 4.48 22.07 -6.40
C ALA A 203 4.26 20.55 -6.43
N ILE A 204 3.02 20.09 -6.53
CA ILE A 204 2.69 18.66 -6.70
C ILE A 204 3.31 18.13 -8.00
N GLU A 205 3.17 18.83 -9.11
CA GLU A 205 3.74 18.44 -10.40
C GLU A 205 5.28 18.37 -10.36
N ILE A 206 5.92 19.33 -9.70
CA ILE A 206 7.37 19.31 -9.47
C ILE A 206 7.77 18.07 -8.67
N VAL A 207 7.03 17.75 -7.58
CA VAL A 207 7.28 16.56 -6.76
C VAL A 207 7.16 15.29 -7.59
N LEU A 208 6.10 15.14 -8.38
CA LEU A 208 5.89 13.97 -9.23
C LEU A 208 7.00 13.82 -10.28
N ALA A 209 7.40 14.90 -10.94
CA ALA A 209 8.47 14.90 -11.94
C ALA A 209 9.85 14.55 -11.33
N ILE A 210 10.11 14.98 -10.10
CA ILE A 210 11.33 14.57 -9.38
C ILE A 210 11.26 13.07 -9.10
N MET A 211 10.14 12.57 -8.60
CA MET A 211 10.02 11.16 -8.26
C MET A 211 10.10 10.22 -9.45
N ASP A 212 9.67 10.64 -10.63
CA ASP A 212 9.87 9.88 -11.87
C ASP A 212 11.37 9.69 -12.17
N LYS A 213 12.14 10.76 -12.02
CA LYS A 213 13.59 10.70 -12.23
C LYS A 213 14.31 9.88 -11.17
N GLU A 214 13.92 10.06 -9.89
CA GLU A 214 14.57 9.36 -8.78
C GLU A 214 14.22 7.87 -8.76
N SER A 215 12.99 7.49 -9.11
CA SER A 215 12.61 6.08 -9.25
C SER A 215 13.34 5.41 -10.42
N ALA A 216 13.48 6.11 -11.54
CA ALA A 216 14.27 5.61 -12.68
C ALA A 216 15.76 5.49 -12.34
N ALA A 217 16.32 6.49 -11.66
CA ALA A 217 17.71 6.45 -11.21
C ALA A 217 17.96 5.32 -10.19
N PHE A 218 17.03 5.11 -9.26
CA PHE A 218 17.08 3.99 -8.32
C PHE A 218 17.12 2.64 -9.04
N LEU A 219 16.27 2.44 -10.04
CA LEU A 219 16.25 1.19 -10.82
C LEU A 219 17.54 0.97 -11.63
N ALA A 220 18.17 2.03 -12.12
CA ALA A 220 19.39 1.97 -12.92
C ALA A 220 20.69 1.87 -12.10
N ALA A 221 20.63 2.14 -10.80
CA ALA A 221 21.81 2.17 -9.95
C ALA A 221 22.37 0.76 -9.68
N HIS A 222 23.69 0.61 -9.75
CA HIS A 222 24.38 -0.67 -9.53
C HIS A 222 24.27 -1.19 -8.09
N ASP A 223 24.10 -0.30 -7.12
CA ASP A 223 24.07 -0.62 -5.69
C ASP A 223 22.66 -0.76 -5.11
N THR A 224 21.62 -0.71 -5.94
CA THR A 224 20.22 -0.78 -5.51
C THR A 224 19.93 -2.00 -4.64
N ILE A 225 20.46 -3.18 -5.00
CA ILE A 225 20.30 -4.39 -4.20
C ILE A 225 21.00 -4.23 -2.83
N GLY A 226 22.21 -3.69 -2.82
CA GLY A 226 22.94 -3.40 -1.58
C GLY A 226 22.21 -2.42 -0.66
N LEU A 227 21.61 -1.37 -1.24
CA LEU A 227 20.78 -0.42 -0.49
C LEU A 227 19.55 -1.10 0.15
N LEU A 228 18.85 -1.94 -0.60
CA LEU A 228 17.70 -2.72 -0.10
C LEU A 228 18.12 -3.65 1.05
N CYS A 229 19.21 -4.41 0.86
CA CYS A 229 19.74 -5.29 1.90
C CYS A 229 20.10 -4.53 3.18
N ASN A 230 20.77 -3.40 3.06
CA ASN A 230 21.22 -2.61 4.20
C ASN A 230 20.07 -1.93 4.94
N ARG A 231 19.12 -1.32 4.20
CA ARG A 231 18.03 -0.53 4.77
C ARG A 231 16.91 -1.39 5.35
N PHE A 232 16.57 -2.49 4.68
CA PHE A 232 15.40 -3.32 5.02
C PHE A 232 15.77 -4.71 5.52
N LYS A 233 17.07 -4.99 5.71
CA LYS A 233 17.56 -6.29 6.18
C LYS A 233 17.12 -7.46 5.28
N MET A 234 16.93 -7.19 4.00
CA MET A 234 16.61 -8.21 3.01
C MET A 234 17.86 -9.04 2.69
N SER A 235 17.66 -10.34 2.36
CA SER A 235 18.71 -11.11 1.71
C SER A 235 18.92 -10.58 0.27
N GLU A 236 20.10 -10.77 -0.28
CA GLU A 236 20.40 -10.37 -1.67
C GLU A 236 19.45 -11.05 -2.67
N THR A 237 19.13 -12.32 -2.45
CA THR A 237 18.17 -13.09 -3.25
C THR A 237 16.78 -12.47 -3.21
N ASP A 238 16.30 -12.07 -2.01
CA ASP A 238 14.97 -11.46 -1.87
C ASP A 238 14.92 -10.06 -2.48
N ALA A 239 15.93 -9.24 -2.21
CA ALA A 239 16.02 -7.90 -2.79
C ALA A 239 16.03 -7.96 -4.32
N SER A 240 16.80 -8.88 -4.90
CA SER A 240 16.85 -9.11 -6.34
C SER A 240 15.51 -9.62 -6.89
N THR A 241 14.84 -10.55 -6.20
CA THR A 241 13.55 -11.11 -6.63
C THR A 241 12.46 -10.05 -6.54
N TRP A 242 12.41 -9.31 -5.44
CA TRP A 242 11.48 -8.22 -5.24
C TRP A 242 11.66 -7.13 -6.32
N LEU A 243 12.89 -6.69 -6.56
CA LEU A 243 13.18 -5.63 -7.54
C LEU A 243 12.73 -6.04 -8.95
N ARG A 244 12.96 -7.30 -9.35
CA ARG A 244 12.49 -7.82 -10.66
C ARG A 244 10.97 -7.93 -10.77
N SER A 245 10.25 -8.09 -9.67
CA SER A 245 8.79 -8.20 -9.63
C SER A 245 8.08 -6.89 -9.40
N THR A 246 8.82 -5.80 -9.13
CA THR A 246 8.26 -4.49 -8.81
C THR A 246 8.48 -3.54 -9.97
N SER A 247 7.41 -2.86 -10.39
CA SER A 247 7.45 -1.90 -11.50
C SER A 247 6.92 -0.56 -11.03
N TRP A 248 7.75 0.50 -11.16
CA TRP A 248 7.30 1.88 -10.98
C TRP A 248 6.73 2.41 -12.29
N SER A 249 5.65 3.17 -12.19
CA SER A 249 5.13 3.92 -13.34
C SER A 249 5.95 5.20 -13.52
N HIS A 250 6.36 5.47 -14.77
CA HIS A 250 7.17 6.65 -15.14
C HIS A 250 6.41 7.65 -16.00
N ASP A 251 5.11 7.45 -16.19
CA ASP A 251 4.24 8.32 -16.95
C ASP A 251 2.97 8.69 -16.15
N TYR A 252 2.08 9.43 -16.76
CA TYR A 252 0.79 9.83 -16.19
C TYR A 252 -0.36 8.96 -16.67
N THR A 253 -0.07 7.74 -17.14
CA THR A 253 -1.11 6.80 -17.56
C THR A 253 -1.56 5.94 -16.38
N ILE A 254 -2.86 5.65 -16.32
CA ILE A 254 -3.44 4.69 -15.39
C ILE A 254 -4.32 3.73 -16.18
N ARG A 255 -4.12 2.44 -15.97
CA ARG A 255 -4.96 1.41 -16.57
C ARG A 255 -6.33 1.39 -15.89
N LEU A 256 -7.35 1.90 -16.59
CA LEU A 256 -8.71 1.97 -16.08
C LEU A 256 -9.22 0.58 -15.65
N GLN A 257 -8.89 -0.47 -16.42
CA GLN A 257 -9.27 -1.84 -16.09
C GLN A 257 -8.74 -2.27 -14.71
N GLY A 258 -7.57 -1.81 -14.29
CA GLY A 258 -7.02 -2.09 -12.95
C GLY A 258 -7.87 -1.47 -11.84
N LEU A 259 -8.30 -0.22 -12.01
CA LEU A 259 -9.19 0.46 -11.06
C LEU A 259 -10.57 -0.20 -11.01
N GLU A 260 -11.12 -0.58 -12.19
CA GLU A 260 -12.40 -1.31 -12.28
C GLU A 260 -12.33 -2.68 -11.60
N ASN A 261 -11.23 -3.42 -11.77
CA ASN A 261 -11.02 -4.69 -11.09
C ASN A 261 -11.02 -4.53 -9.57
N ALA A 262 -10.31 -3.51 -9.06
CA ALA A 262 -10.28 -3.20 -7.63
C ALA A 262 -11.68 -2.79 -7.12
N LYS A 263 -12.39 -1.91 -7.84
CA LYS A 263 -13.78 -1.54 -7.51
C LYS A 263 -14.68 -2.77 -7.45
N ASN A 264 -14.65 -3.61 -8.48
CA ASN A 264 -15.52 -4.80 -8.56
C ASN A 264 -15.27 -5.77 -7.40
N ALA A 265 -14.02 -5.95 -6.97
CA ALA A 265 -13.70 -6.73 -5.78
C ALA A 265 -14.29 -6.10 -4.50
N LEU A 266 -14.19 -4.77 -4.37
CA LEU A 266 -14.76 -4.03 -3.23
C LEU A 266 -16.30 -4.05 -3.22
N VAL A 267 -16.94 -4.01 -4.39
CA VAL A 267 -18.41 -4.17 -4.52
C VAL A 267 -18.85 -5.54 -4.02
N LYS A 268 -18.17 -6.61 -4.41
CA LYS A 268 -18.50 -7.98 -3.98
C LYS A 268 -18.45 -8.16 -2.46
N ILE A 269 -17.54 -7.51 -1.78
CA ILE A 269 -17.44 -7.53 -0.32
C ILE A 269 -18.33 -6.47 0.37
N GLY A 270 -19.12 -5.71 -0.40
CA GLY A 270 -20.02 -4.68 0.11
C GLY A 270 -19.34 -3.41 0.65
N SER A 271 -18.08 -3.17 0.27
CA SER A 271 -17.31 -2.00 0.73
C SER A 271 -17.56 -0.75 -0.12
N VAL A 272 -18.00 -0.92 -1.36
CA VAL A 272 -18.20 0.15 -2.35
C VAL A 272 -19.49 -0.10 -3.12
N ALA A 273 -20.19 0.96 -3.51
CA ALA A 273 -21.39 0.87 -4.34
C ALA A 273 -21.02 0.54 -5.80
N GLN A 274 -21.94 -0.15 -6.51
CA GLN A 274 -21.71 -0.60 -7.89
C GLN A 274 -21.58 0.57 -8.89
N ASP A 275 -22.29 1.66 -8.63
CA ASP A 275 -22.37 2.85 -9.50
C ASP A 275 -21.20 3.84 -9.33
N LEU A 276 -20.23 3.52 -8.45
CA LEU A 276 -19.03 4.34 -8.31
C LEU A 276 -18.28 4.42 -9.66
N ASN A 277 -18.09 5.63 -10.16
CA ASN A 277 -17.27 5.89 -11.35
C ASN A 277 -15.80 6.10 -10.95
N VAL A 278 -14.96 5.09 -11.15
CA VAL A 278 -13.53 5.18 -10.78
C VAL A 278 -12.75 6.16 -11.65
N ALA A 279 -13.20 6.47 -12.87
CA ALA A 279 -12.53 7.46 -13.71
C ALA A 279 -12.63 8.87 -13.10
N GLU A 280 -13.72 9.17 -12.40
CA GLU A 280 -13.89 10.45 -11.69
C GLU A 280 -12.99 10.59 -10.45
N LEU A 281 -12.38 9.50 -9.99
CA LEU A 281 -11.41 9.52 -8.91
C LEU A 281 -10.02 9.97 -9.35
N CYS A 282 -9.78 10.10 -10.67
CA CYS A 282 -8.50 10.53 -11.23
C CYS A 282 -8.50 12.05 -11.49
N ASP A 283 -7.32 12.66 -11.32
CA ASP A 283 -7.10 14.05 -11.72
C ASP A 283 -7.16 14.19 -13.24
N SER A 284 -7.57 15.36 -13.74
CA SER A 284 -7.72 15.63 -15.17
C SER A 284 -6.44 15.54 -16.01
N LYS A 285 -5.26 15.55 -15.36
CA LYS A 285 -3.97 15.39 -16.02
C LYS A 285 -3.55 13.92 -16.17
N VAL A 286 -4.27 13.00 -15.56
CA VAL A 286 -4.03 11.57 -15.71
C VAL A 286 -4.70 11.08 -17.00
N LEU A 287 -3.92 10.35 -17.81
CA LEU A 287 -4.43 9.67 -19.01
C LEU A 287 -4.94 8.28 -18.62
N LEU A 288 -6.24 8.05 -18.77
CA LEU A 288 -6.85 6.73 -18.58
C LEU A 288 -6.73 5.91 -19.88
N VAL A 289 -6.18 4.68 -19.80
CA VAL A 289 -5.97 3.76 -20.90
C VAL A 289 -6.59 2.39 -20.62
#